data_d69fbb731e26214f56bd83c11d660889
#
_entry.id   d69fbb731e26214f56bd83c11d660889
#
_cell.length_a   1.000
_cell.length_b   1.000
_cell.length_c   1.000
_cell.angle_alpha   90.00
_cell.angle_beta   90.00
_cell.angle_gamma   90.00
#
_symmetry.space_group_name_H-M   'P 1'
#
loop_
_entity.id
_entity.type
_entity.pdbx_description
1 polymer ?
#
loop_
_entity_poly.entity_id
_entity_poly.type
_entity_poly.pdbx_seq_one_letter_code
_entity_poly.pdbx_strand_id
1 'polypeptide(L)'
;MMKVIVADKISERGVKLLKEQAGWNVVLTTKETIGKELADADALIIRSATKATAELLAKAPRLRAIRRAGVGVDNIDLDEATRRGVLVMSTPGGNAVSVAEHTFALLLSMARQVSRLDKSDRKSVV
;
A
#
# COMPACT_ATOMS: atom_id res chain seq x y z
N MET A 1 -20.91 -3.94 13.44
CA MET A 1 -19.43 -3.83 13.52
C MET A 1 -18.89 -3.81 12.09
N MET A 2 -18.06 -2.87 11.77
CA MET A 2 -17.47 -2.75 10.43
C MET A 2 -16.23 -3.62 10.33
N LYS A 3 -16.18 -4.54 9.35
CA LYS A 3 -15.02 -5.40 9.11
C LYS A 3 -14.05 -4.73 8.14
N VAL A 4 -12.85 -4.43 8.63
CA VAL A 4 -11.76 -3.79 7.87
C VAL A 4 -10.65 -4.79 7.64
N ILE A 5 -10.38 -5.11 6.38
CA ILE A 5 -9.29 -6.01 5.99
C ILE A 5 -8.05 -5.19 5.63
N VAL A 6 -6.92 -5.56 6.21
CA VAL A 6 -5.60 -5.03 5.85
C VAL A 6 -4.84 -6.16 5.14
N ALA A 7 -4.74 -6.07 3.82
CA ALA A 7 -4.21 -7.14 2.97
C ALA A 7 -2.70 -7.04 2.73
N ASP A 8 -2.14 -5.84 2.80
CA ASP A 8 -0.72 -5.59 2.65
C ASP A 8 -0.11 -5.03 3.93
N LYS A 9 1.16 -5.29 4.16
CA LYS A 9 1.88 -4.76 5.34
C LYS A 9 1.88 -3.23 5.33
N ILE A 10 1.27 -2.64 6.35
CA ILE A 10 1.32 -1.21 6.68
C ILE A 10 2.11 -1.01 7.98
N SER A 11 2.34 0.25 8.39
CA SER A 11 3.03 0.52 9.65
C SER A 11 2.25 -0.01 10.85
N GLU A 12 2.95 -0.48 11.87
CA GLU A 12 2.34 -0.94 13.13
C GLU A 12 1.50 0.14 13.79
N ARG A 13 1.96 1.40 13.72
CA ARG A 13 1.19 2.56 14.19
C ARG A 13 -0.15 2.69 13.44
N GLY A 14 -0.16 2.46 12.13
CA GLY A 14 -1.38 2.48 11.32
C GLY A 14 -2.34 1.38 11.74
N VAL A 15 -1.86 0.17 11.93
CA VAL A 15 -2.67 -0.96 12.43
C VAL A 15 -3.25 -0.66 13.80
N LYS A 16 -2.44 -0.09 14.71
CA LYS A 16 -2.89 0.28 16.04
C LYS A 16 -4.03 1.30 15.99
N LEU A 17 -3.87 2.37 15.23
CA LEU A 17 -4.90 3.40 15.04
C LEU A 17 -6.21 2.83 14.50
N LEU A 18 -6.14 1.87 13.57
CA LEU A 18 -7.33 1.21 13.04
C LEU A 18 -8.04 0.37 14.13
N LYS A 19 -7.27 -0.37 14.92
CA LYS A 19 -7.80 -1.22 15.99
C LYS A 19 -8.39 -0.43 17.16
N GLU A 20 -7.95 0.79 17.38
CA GLU A 20 -8.46 1.70 18.41
C GLU A 20 -9.84 2.29 18.04
N GLN A 21 -10.28 2.15 16.79
CA GLN A 21 -11.58 2.66 16.36
C GLN A 21 -12.71 1.80 16.91
N ALA A 22 -13.60 2.42 17.67
CA ALA A 22 -14.76 1.73 18.21
C ALA A 22 -15.67 1.20 17.09
N GLY A 23 -16.09 -0.05 17.18
CA GLY A 23 -16.98 -0.70 16.22
C GLY A 23 -16.26 -1.23 14.97
N TRP A 24 -14.92 -1.19 14.91
CA TRP A 24 -14.14 -1.77 13.82
C TRP A 24 -13.53 -3.10 14.21
N ASN A 25 -13.75 -4.11 13.37
CA ASN A 25 -13.05 -5.39 13.43
C ASN A 25 -11.95 -5.40 12.37
N VAL A 26 -10.69 -5.24 12.80
CA VAL A 26 -9.53 -5.14 11.90
C VAL A 26 -8.86 -6.49 11.76
N VAL A 27 -8.90 -7.05 10.56
CA VAL A 27 -8.34 -8.35 10.21
C VAL A 27 -7.11 -8.15 9.31
N LEU A 28 -5.97 -8.65 9.77
CA LEU A 28 -4.74 -8.68 8.98
C LEU A 28 -4.73 -9.96 8.14
N THR A 29 -4.55 -9.84 6.83
CA THR A 29 -4.55 -10.97 5.92
C THR A 29 -3.27 -11.03 5.08
N THR A 30 -3.08 -12.15 4.40
CA THR A 30 -2.05 -12.34 3.37
C THR A 30 -2.73 -12.59 2.03
N LYS A 31 -1.95 -12.66 0.95
CA LYS A 31 -2.46 -12.99 -0.39
C LYS A 31 -3.22 -14.32 -0.43
N GLU A 32 -2.80 -15.27 0.42
CA GLU A 32 -3.40 -16.61 0.46
C GLU A 32 -4.71 -16.62 1.26
N THR A 33 -4.82 -15.79 2.29
CA THR A 33 -5.96 -15.81 3.22
C THR A 33 -7.03 -14.78 2.90
N ILE A 34 -6.71 -13.75 2.13
CA ILE A 34 -7.62 -12.64 1.82
C ILE A 34 -8.96 -13.11 1.25
N GLY A 35 -8.95 -14.10 0.36
CA GLY A 35 -10.16 -14.59 -0.30
C GLY A 35 -11.23 -15.14 0.65
N LYS A 36 -10.83 -15.63 1.82
CA LYS A 36 -11.73 -16.18 2.84
C LYS A 36 -12.40 -15.09 3.68
N GLU A 37 -11.73 -13.95 3.79
CA GLU A 37 -12.14 -12.86 4.68
C GLU A 37 -12.97 -11.77 3.96
N LEU A 38 -13.03 -11.82 2.61
CA LEU A 38 -13.66 -10.78 1.80
C LEU A 38 -15.19 -10.81 1.80
N ALA A 39 -15.79 -11.96 2.03
CA ALA A 39 -17.24 -12.14 1.85
C ALA A 39 -18.11 -11.18 2.71
N ASP A 40 -17.61 -10.83 3.89
CA ASP A 40 -18.28 -9.95 4.85
C ASP A 40 -17.50 -8.66 5.14
N ALA A 41 -16.49 -8.36 4.30
CA ALA A 41 -15.65 -7.16 4.44
C ALA A 41 -16.41 -5.90 4.02
N ASP A 42 -16.33 -4.86 4.85
CA ASP A 42 -16.89 -3.54 4.57
C ASP A 42 -15.84 -2.58 4.00
N ALA A 43 -14.57 -2.74 4.39
CA ALA A 43 -13.45 -1.94 3.88
C ALA A 43 -12.20 -2.78 3.65
N LEU A 44 -11.40 -2.38 2.66
CA LEU A 44 -10.16 -3.04 2.28
C LEU A 44 -9.01 -2.01 2.24
N ILE A 45 -7.93 -2.30 2.96
CA ILE A 45 -6.69 -1.51 2.94
C ILE A 45 -5.61 -2.32 2.24
N ILE A 46 -5.07 -1.76 1.18
CA ILE A 46 -4.02 -2.36 0.35
C ILE A 46 -2.85 -1.38 0.13
N ARG A 47 -1.75 -1.91 -0.36
CA ARG A 47 -0.65 -1.16 -0.96
C ARG A 47 -0.47 -1.59 -2.41
N SER A 48 0.77 -1.81 -2.83
CA SER A 48 1.12 -2.23 -4.19
C SER A 48 1.11 -3.74 -4.41
N ALA A 49 1.21 -4.54 -3.35
CA ALA A 49 1.33 -5.98 -3.47
C ALA A 49 0.01 -6.69 -3.79
N THR A 50 -1.10 -6.19 -3.28
CA THR A 50 -2.44 -6.70 -3.58
C THR A 50 -3.04 -5.96 -4.77
N LYS A 51 -3.58 -6.70 -5.73
CA LYS A 51 -4.33 -6.16 -6.86
C LYS A 51 -5.82 -6.34 -6.61
N ALA A 52 -6.57 -5.23 -6.53
CA ALA A 52 -8.02 -5.24 -6.43
C ALA A 52 -8.64 -5.39 -7.82
N THR A 53 -8.56 -6.59 -8.36
CA THR A 53 -9.14 -6.96 -9.67
C THR A 53 -10.64 -7.16 -9.57
N ALA A 54 -11.33 -7.20 -10.72
CA ALA A 54 -12.75 -7.53 -10.78
C ALA A 54 -13.08 -8.85 -10.08
N GLU A 55 -12.21 -9.87 -10.22
CA GLU A 55 -12.37 -11.16 -9.57
C GLU A 55 -12.28 -11.07 -8.04
N LEU A 56 -11.35 -10.25 -7.53
CA LEU A 56 -11.22 -10.03 -6.09
C LEU A 56 -12.44 -9.26 -5.56
N LEU A 57 -12.88 -8.23 -6.27
CA LEU A 57 -14.04 -7.44 -5.91
C LEU A 57 -15.34 -8.26 -5.94
N ALA A 58 -15.43 -9.24 -6.84
CA ALA A 58 -16.57 -10.17 -6.88
C ALA A 58 -16.72 -11.00 -5.61
N LYS A 59 -15.63 -11.27 -4.89
CA LYS A 59 -15.63 -12.01 -3.62
C LYS A 59 -16.01 -11.15 -2.41
N ALA A 60 -16.17 -9.84 -2.61
CA ALA A 60 -16.43 -8.87 -1.56
C ALA A 60 -17.76 -8.12 -1.80
N PRO A 61 -18.92 -8.79 -1.73
CA PRO A 61 -20.21 -8.18 -2.10
C PRO A 61 -20.64 -7.03 -1.17
N ARG A 62 -20.13 -6.98 0.05
CA ARG A 62 -20.42 -5.93 1.04
C ARG A 62 -19.42 -4.78 1.04
N LEU A 63 -18.36 -4.86 0.22
CA LEU A 63 -17.28 -3.88 0.21
C LEU A 63 -17.80 -2.50 -0.18
N ARG A 64 -17.52 -1.50 0.64
CA ARG A 64 -17.94 -0.10 0.46
C ARG A 64 -16.77 0.84 0.17
N ALA A 65 -15.57 0.49 0.64
CA ALA A 65 -14.41 1.34 0.48
C ALA A 65 -13.13 0.52 0.29
N ILE A 66 -12.24 1.04 -0.58
CA ILE A 66 -10.87 0.57 -0.73
C ILE A 66 -9.94 1.75 -0.43
N ARG A 67 -9.00 1.56 0.49
CA ARG A 67 -7.93 2.51 0.77
C ARG A 67 -6.61 1.95 0.28
N ARG A 68 -5.99 2.62 -0.69
CA ARG A 68 -4.60 2.34 -1.02
C ARG A 68 -3.68 3.23 -0.19
N ALA A 69 -2.83 2.61 0.62
CA ALA A 69 -1.77 3.31 1.34
C ALA A 69 -0.61 3.59 0.36
N GLY A 70 -0.78 4.55 -0.51
CA GLY A 70 0.12 4.97 -1.58
C GLY A 70 -0.53 6.03 -2.46
N VAL A 71 0.24 6.58 -3.41
CA VAL A 71 -0.19 7.71 -4.24
C VAL A 71 -1.08 7.26 -5.41
N GLY A 72 -0.64 6.27 -6.17
CA GLY A 72 -1.36 5.79 -7.34
C GLY A 72 -2.49 4.82 -7.00
N VAL A 73 -3.28 4.47 -8.00
CA VAL A 73 -4.38 3.48 -7.91
C VAL A 73 -4.34 2.47 -9.07
N ASP A 74 -3.19 2.32 -9.68
CA ASP A 74 -2.94 1.47 -10.85
C ASP A 74 -3.16 -0.03 -10.60
N ASN A 75 -3.17 -0.46 -9.34
CA ASN A 75 -3.47 -1.83 -8.94
C ASN A 75 -4.93 -2.05 -8.51
N ILE A 76 -5.81 -1.10 -8.81
CA ILE A 76 -7.25 -1.18 -8.51
C ILE A 76 -8.04 -1.07 -9.81
N ASP A 77 -8.97 -1.98 -10.05
CA ASP A 77 -9.93 -1.89 -11.13
C ASP A 77 -10.99 -0.83 -10.80
N LEU A 78 -10.74 0.41 -11.26
CA LEU A 78 -11.59 1.56 -10.96
C LEU A 78 -12.97 1.46 -11.61
N ASP A 79 -13.06 0.88 -12.80
CA ASP A 79 -14.32 0.73 -13.53
C ASP A 79 -15.23 -0.23 -12.77
N GLU A 80 -14.69 -1.36 -12.35
CA GLU A 80 -15.43 -2.32 -11.55
C GLU A 80 -15.80 -1.77 -10.16
N ALA A 81 -14.89 -1.06 -9.50
CA ALA A 81 -15.16 -0.41 -8.22
C ALA A 81 -16.31 0.61 -8.35
N THR A 82 -16.30 1.42 -9.41
CA THR A 82 -17.34 2.40 -9.71
C THR A 82 -18.68 1.70 -9.97
N ARG A 83 -18.68 0.65 -10.78
CA ARG A 83 -19.89 -0.13 -11.10
C ARG A 83 -20.53 -0.73 -9.83
N ARG A 84 -19.73 -1.09 -8.84
CA ARG A 84 -20.18 -1.64 -7.54
C ARG A 84 -20.48 -0.57 -6.49
N GLY A 85 -20.24 0.71 -6.77
CA GLY A 85 -20.39 1.78 -5.81
C GLY A 85 -19.35 1.76 -4.67
N VAL A 86 -18.16 1.20 -4.93
CA VAL A 86 -17.07 1.13 -3.98
C VAL A 86 -16.23 2.39 -4.06
N LEU A 87 -16.09 3.10 -2.95
CA LEU A 87 -15.26 4.30 -2.85
C LEU A 87 -13.78 3.91 -2.86
N VAL A 88 -13.00 4.48 -3.78
CA VAL A 88 -11.55 4.28 -3.83
C VAL A 88 -10.82 5.53 -3.34
N MET A 89 -9.92 5.35 -2.39
CA MET A 89 -9.13 6.43 -1.78
C MET A 89 -7.64 6.11 -1.87
N SER A 90 -6.82 7.14 -2.14
CA SER A 90 -5.36 7.06 -2.11
C SER A 90 -4.77 8.02 -1.08
N THR A 91 -3.44 8.07 -0.96
CA THR A 91 -2.70 9.00 -0.11
C THR A 91 -1.86 9.93 -0.98
N PRO A 92 -2.44 10.96 -1.61
CA PRO A 92 -1.70 11.84 -2.50
C PRO A 92 -0.61 12.59 -1.71
N GLY A 93 0.59 12.69 -2.30
CA GLY A 93 1.72 13.40 -1.71
C GLY A 93 2.40 12.70 -0.53
N GLY A 94 1.94 11.55 -0.09
CA GLY A 94 2.45 10.87 1.11
C GLY A 94 3.93 10.46 1.05
N ASN A 95 4.53 10.37 -0.14
CA ASN A 95 5.94 10.05 -0.35
C ASN A 95 6.69 11.08 -1.22
N ALA A 96 6.09 12.23 -1.52
CA ALA A 96 6.64 13.20 -2.47
C ALA A 96 8.04 13.69 -2.05
N VAL A 97 8.22 14.04 -0.78
CA VAL A 97 9.51 14.51 -0.26
C VAL A 97 10.56 13.38 -0.32
N SER A 98 10.22 12.19 0.15
CA SER A 98 11.14 11.04 0.13
C SER A 98 11.57 10.66 -1.29
N VAL A 99 10.66 10.71 -2.27
CA VAL A 99 10.98 10.46 -3.68
C VAL A 99 11.88 11.54 -4.24
N ALA A 100 11.61 12.80 -3.94
CA ALA A 100 12.43 13.93 -4.37
C ALA A 100 13.85 13.83 -3.80
N GLU A 101 13.99 13.62 -2.50
CA GLU A 101 15.28 13.46 -1.83
C GLU A 101 16.07 12.28 -2.41
N HIS A 102 15.43 11.13 -2.62
CA HIS A 102 16.07 9.97 -3.22
C HIS A 102 16.51 10.24 -4.66
N THR A 103 15.71 10.93 -5.44
CA THR A 103 16.06 11.33 -6.81
C THR A 103 17.30 12.22 -6.82
N PHE A 104 17.35 13.25 -5.98
CA PHE A 104 18.53 14.12 -5.87
C PHE A 104 19.75 13.37 -5.36
N ALA A 105 19.59 12.48 -4.38
CA ALA A 105 20.66 11.64 -3.87
C ALA A 105 21.28 10.78 -4.96
N LEU A 106 20.47 10.15 -5.81
CA LEU A 106 20.93 9.36 -6.95
C LEU A 106 21.64 10.24 -7.99
N LEU A 107 21.07 11.38 -8.36
CA LEU A 107 21.68 12.31 -9.33
C LEU A 107 23.06 12.78 -8.86
N LEU A 108 23.17 13.23 -7.61
CA LEU A 108 24.44 13.68 -7.03
C LEU A 108 25.45 12.53 -6.90
N SER A 109 25.00 11.35 -6.51
CA SER A 109 25.86 10.16 -6.43
C SER A 109 26.42 9.78 -7.80
N MET A 110 25.61 9.85 -8.86
CA MET A 110 26.04 9.61 -10.23
C MET A 110 27.01 10.70 -10.71
N ALA A 111 26.67 11.97 -10.52
CA ALA A 111 27.49 13.12 -10.95
C ALA A 111 28.88 13.12 -10.30
N ARG A 112 28.95 12.74 -9.04
CA ARG A 112 30.21 12.68 -8.27
C ARG A 112 30.84 11.29 -8.21
N GLN A 113 30.24 10.28 -8.84
CA GLN A 113 30.69 8.89 -8.85
C GLN A 113 30.98 8.32 -7.43
N VAL A 114 30.13 8.68 -6.46
CA VAL A 114 30.35 8.38 -5.03
C VAL A 114 30.57 6.89 -4.77
N SER A 115 29.77 6.03 -5.35
CA SER A 115 29.89 4.58 -5.17
C SER A 115 31.18 3.99 -5.75
N ARG A 116 31.71 4.58 -6.83
CA ARG A 116 32.99 4.19 -7.45
C ARG A 116 34.16 4.65 -6.61
N LEU A 117 34.10 5.87 -6.10
CA LEU A 117 35.17 6.43 -5.26
C LEU A 117 35.22 5.71 -3.91
N ASP A 118 34.10 5.39 -3.28
CA ASP A 118 34.05 4.60 -2.04
C ASP A 118 34.73 3.23 -2.20
N LYS A 119 34.46 2.52 -3.31
CA LYS A 119 35.11 1.25 -3.61
C LYS A 119 36.60 1.39 -3.85
N SER A 120 37.06 2.49 -4.46
CA SER A 120 38.47 2.77 -4.71
C SER A 120 39.20 3.06 -3.41
N ASP A 121 38.60 3.89 -2.55
CA ASP A 121 39.20 4.27 -1.26
C ASP A 121 39.38 3.06 -0.33
N ARG A 122 38.33 2.22 -0.22
CA ARG A 122 38.43 0.98 0.57
C ARG A 122 39.53 0.01 0.10
N LYS A 123 39.90 0.02 -1.19
CA LYS A 123 40.98 -0.78 -1.72
C LYS A 123 42.38 -0.19 -1.40
N SER A 124 42.48 1.10 -1.15
CA SER A 124 43.74 1.78 -0.82
C SER A 124 44.12 1.69 0.66
N VAL A 125 43.24 1.18 1.50
CA VAL A 125 43.46 1.04 2.96
C VAL A 125 43.97 -0.37 3.36
N VAL A 126 44.28 -1.24 2.38
CA VAL A 126 44.81 -2.59 2.61
C VAL A 126 46.31 -2.62 2.35
#